data_d89fc92ed51a4d9b4ed983ed35d36ccb
#
_entry.id   d89fc92ed51a4d9b4ed983ed35d36ccb
#
_cell.length_a   1.000
_cell.length_b   1.000
_cell.length_c   1.000
_cell.angle_alpha   90.00
_cell.angle_beta   90.00
_cell.angle_gamma   90.00
#
_symmetry.space_group_name_H-M   'P 1'
#
loop_
_entity.id
_entity.type
_entity.pdbx_description
1 polymer ?
#
loop_
_entity_poly.entity_id
_entity_poly.type
_entity_poly.pdbx_seq_one_letter_code
_entity_poly.pdbx_strand_id
1 'polypeptide(L)'
;MRKIAFVAGALFAGLVCPASSEGQSSDASPGDPEAFTETFVKLCREAAPNLKLTIVGPLSLQADTAQGEVAVHLDTVYSACQRDPAGCGRFLTRMVELTAKSFASARPAATLSQVRVTVRPSSYLDEMTAAGGKSDVIAEPLVGDLWVYAVRDEATSIATLDRIDLDALKLDPAAGKHNVEATLGEKFRAGAPQVQPGEGVAGLRGDDYIASLLALPDLWEPLAERFDGRLYVAAPASDYVIFADARAKGNLARMAHDAAVLARAAKRPLSTDVFEWTPTGWEVVDLARAK
;
A
#
# COMPACT_ATOMS: atom_id res chain seq x y z
N MET A 1 25.49 -1.94 36.46
CA MET A 1 25.30 -0.49 36.32
C MET A 1 26.36 0.05 35.36
N ARG A 2 26.06 0.27 34.11
CA ARG A 2 26.89 0.99 33.13
C ARG A 2 26.04 2.04 32.44
N LYS A 3 26.35 3.28 32.72
CA LYS A 3 25.75 4.47 32.13
C LYS A 3 26.29 4.62 30.69
N ILE A 4 25.42 4.67 29.69
CA ILE A 4 25.78 5.06 28.33
C ILE A 4 25.35 6.51 28.15
N ALA A 5 26.33 7.35 27.88
CA ALA A 5 26.17 8.78 27.65
C ALA A 5 25.70 9.03 26.20
N PHE A 6 24.67 9.84 26.04
CA PHE A 6 24.28 10.45 24.77
C PHE A 6 25.27 11.55 24.40
N VAL A 7 25.85 11.47 23.20
CA VAL A 7 26.56 12.59 22.58
C VAL A 7 25.70 13.08 21.42
N ALA A 8 25.09 14.24 21.61
CA ALA A 8 24.47 15.00 20.56
C ALA A 8 25.54 15.83 19.86
N GLY A 9 25.81 15.50 18.60
CA GLY A 9 26.71 16.28 17.74
C GLY A 9 25.93 16.93 16.60
N ALA A 10 25.52 18.19 16.80
CA ALA A 10 25.02 19.02 15.71
C ALA A 10 26.21 19.69 15.02
N LEU A 11 26.46 19.32 13.78
CA LEU A 11 27.36 20.06 12.87
C LEU A 11 26.52 20.62 11.71
N PHE A 12 26.12 21.88 11.87
CA PHE A 12 25.65 22.70 10.75
C PHE A 12 26.89 23.20 9.99
N ALA A 13 27.19 22.58 8.86
CA ALA A 13 28.09 23.15 7.88
C ALA A 13 27.24 23.90 6.85
N GLY A 14 27.30 25.23 6.90
CA GLY A 14 26.67 26.11 5.94
C GLY A 14 27.33 25.93 4.57
N LEU A 15 26.61 25.35 3.61
CA LEU A 15 26.91 25.50 2.20
C LEU A 15 26.17 26.73 1.68
N VAL A 16 26.93 27.76 1.43
CA VAL A 16 26.51 28.91 0.63
C VAL A 16 26.42 28.40 -0.83
N CYS A 17 25.20 28.14 -1.29
CA CYS A 17 24.96 27.97 -2.72
C CYS A 17 24.95 29.34 -3.40
N PRO A 18 25.65 29.53 -4.53
CA PRO A 18 25.53 30.74 -5.31
C PRO A 18 24.12 30.84 -5.89
N ALA A 19 23.55 32.03 -5.81
CA ALA A 19 22.30 32.38 -6.45
C ALA A 19 22.42 32.14 -7.95
N SER A 20 21.77 31.13 -8.45
CA SER A 20 21.66 30.84 -9.89
C SER A 20 20.23 31.09 -10.31
N SER A 21 20.10 32.06 -11.18
CA SER A 21 19.07 32.30 -12.19
C SER A 21 17.63 32.06 -11.80
N GLU A 22 16.87 33.13 -11.81
CA GLU A 22 15.42 33.19 -11.98
C GLU A 22 14.97 32.17 -13.06
N GLY A 23 14.69 30.93 -12.63
CA GLY A 23 14.03 29.94 -13.44
C GLY A 23 12.56 30.32 -13.51
N GLN A 24 12.08 30.48 -14.73
CA GLN A 24 10.69 30.70 -15.10
C GLN A 24 9.77 29.86 -14.22
N SER A 25 8.98 30.53 -13.38
CA SER A 25 7.82 29.95 -12.75
C SER A 25 6.88 29.54 -13.88
N SER A 26 6.86 28.26 -14.22
CA SER A 26 5.81 27.72 -15.05
C SER A 26 4.50 27.96 -14.29
N ASP A 27 3.63 28.78 -14.85
CA ASP A 27 2.26 29.02 -14.39
C ASP A 27 1.42 27.73 -14.51
N ALA A 28 1.86 26.66 -13.88
CA ALA A 28 1.08 25.44 -13.72
C ALA A 28 0.09 25.69 -12.58
N SER A 29 -0.93 26.47 -12.87
CA SER A 29 -2.10 26.55 -12.00
C SER A 29 -2.78 25.18 -12.00
N PRO A 30 -3.00 24.52 -10.86
CA PRO A 30 -3.58 23.17 -10.80
C PRO A 30 -5.09 23.16 -11.03
N GLY A 31 -5.56 23.98 -11.99
CA GLY A 31 -7.00 24.15 -12.25
C GLY A 31 -7.62 23.11 -13.18
N ASP A 32 -6.84 22.59 -14.12
CA ASP A 32 -7.29 21.66 -15.14
C ASP A 32 -6.42 20.38 -15.13
N PRO A 33 -7.00 19.18 -14.88
CA PRO A 33 -6.28 17.94 -14.88
C PRO A 33 -5.59 17.59 -16.22
N GLU A 34 -6.20 17.97 -17.35
CA GLU A 34 -5.62 17.71 -18.68
C GLU A 34 -4.39 18.59 -18.91
N ALA A 35 -4.49 19.89 -18.67
CA ALA A 35 -3.37 20.83 -18.79
C ALA A 35 -2.23 20.48 -17.82
N PHE A 36 -2.55 20.01 -16.61
CA PHE A 36 -1.57 19.51 -15.67
C PHE A 36 -0.81 18.29 -16.21
N THR A 37 -1.52 17.35 -16.83
CA THR A 37 -0.95 16.15 -17.41
C THR A 37 -0.03 16.49 -18.59
N GLU A 38 -0.42 17.40 -19.46
CA GLU A 38 0.41 17.90 -20.56
C GLU A 38 1.70 18.58 -20.05
N THR A 39 1.58 19.39 -19.00
CA THR A 39 2.74 20.02 -18.35
C THR A 39 3.70 18.99 -17.80
N PHE A 40 3.18 17.96 -17.12
CA PHE A 40 4.01 16.86 -16.61
C PHE A 40 4.74 16.11 -17.71
N VAL A 41 4.04 15.76 -18.83
CA VAL A 41 4.64 15.10 -19.99
C VAL A 41 5.75 15.95 -20.62
N LYS A 42 5.53 17.27 -20.74
CA LYS A 42 6.55 18.19 -21.24
C LYS A 42 7.81 18.16 -20.37
N LEU A 43 7.66 18.28 -19.05
CA LEU A 43 8.76 18.20 -18.10
C LEU A 43 9.50 16.85 -18.14
N CYS A 44 8.76 15.75 -18.26
CA CYS A 44 9.37 14.42 -18.41
C CYS A 44 10.16 14.30 -19.70
N ARG A 45 9.68 14.84 -20.82
CA ARG A 45 10.42 14.83 -22.11
C ARG A 45 11.70 15.65 -22.05
N GLU A 46 11.69 16.76 -21.31
CA GLU A 46 12.89 17.57 -21.07
C GLU A 46 13.92 16.83 -20.21
N ALA A 47 13.46 16.13 -19.15
CA ALA A 47 14.33 15.39 -18.23
C ALA A 47 14.82 14.05 -18.79
N ALA A 48 14.01 13.38 -19.63
CA ALA A 48 14.28 12.07 -20.21
C ALA A 48 13.76 12.01 -21.66
N PRO A 49 14.50 12.54 -22.63
CA PRO A 49 14.04 12.64 -24.03
C PRO A 49 13.72 11.29 -24.70
N ASN A 50 14.29 10.21 -24.19
CA ASN A 50 14.06 8.86 -24.72
C ASN A 50 12.80 8.19 -24.12
N LEU A 51 12.18 8.79 -23.11
CA LEU A 51 10.98 8.26 -22.47
C LEU A 51 9.76 8.56 -23.36
N LYS A 52 9.11 7.50 -23.82
CA LYS A 52 7.87 7.62 -24.58
C LYS A 52 6.71 7.60 -23.62
N LEU A 53 6.04 8.75 -23.52
CA LEU A 53 4.82 8.91 -22.71
C LEU A 53 3.65 9.22 -23.63
N THR A 54 2.54 8.49 -23.44
CA THR A 54 1.27 8.69 -24.12
C THR A 54 0.23 9.09 -23.08
N ILE A 55 -0.53 10.17 -23.32
CA ILE A 55 -1.66 10.56 -22.48
C ILE A 55 -2.82 9.62 -22.82
N VAL A 56 -3.33 8.89 -21.81
CA VAL A 56 -4.45 7.96 -21.97
C VAL A 56 -5.72 8.47 -21.28
N GLY A 57 -5.61 9.53 -20.49
CA GLY A 57 -6.74 10.21 -19.85
C GLY A 57 -6.28 11.36 -18.96
N PRO A 58 -7.22 12.13 -18.37
CA PRO A 58 -6.88 13.12 -17.37
C PRO A 58 -6.10 12.46 -16.23
N LEU A 59 -4.95 13.03 -15.87
CA LEU A 59 -4.05 12.52 -14.81
C LEU A 59 -3.53 11.08 -15.04
N SER A 60 -3.65 10.54 -16.25
CA SER A 60 -3.24 9.17 -16.58
C SER A 60 -2.38 9.13 -17.83
N LEU A 61 -1.22 8.51 -17.71
CA LEU A 61 -0.23 8.34 -18.77
C LEU A 61 0.15 6.87 -18.91
N GLN A 62 0.60 6.52 -20.10
CA GLN A 62 1.22 5.25 -20.42
C GLN A 62 2.66 5.50 -20.84
N ALA A 63 3.59 4.78 -20.25
CA ALA A 63 5.01 4.83 -20.56
C ALA A 63 5.44 3.53 -21.27
N ASP A 64 6.04 3.64 -22.45
CA ASP A 64 6.67 2.50 -23.11
C ASP A 64 8.05 2.25 -22.48
N THR A 65 8.24 1.08 -21.91
CA THR A 65 9.50 0.66 -21.31
C THR A 65 10.04 -0.60 -21.99
N ALA A 66 11.30 -0.94 -21.71
CA ALA A 66 11.89 -2.18 -22.19
C ALA A 66 11.17 -3.45 -21.68
N GLN A 67 10.39 -3.33 -20.63
CA GLN A 67 9.61 -4.41 -20.01
C GLN A 67 8.12 -4.36 -20.39
N GLY A 68 7.72 -3.49 -21.31
CA GLY A 68 6.33 -3.28 -21.72
C GLY A 68 5.77 -1.92 -21.28
N GLU A 69 4.47 -1.79 -21.42
CA GLU A 69 3.75 -0.57 -21.09
C GLU A 69 3.50 -0.48 -19.57
N VAL A 70 3.70 0.71 -19.01
CA VAL A 70 3.50 0.98 -17.58
C VAL A 70 2.60 2.19 -17.43
N ALA A 71 1.54 2.07 -16.64
CA ALA A 71 0.67 3.20 -16.29
C ALA A 71 1.34 4.13 -15.27
N VAL A 72 1.18 5.44 -15.46
CA VAL A 72 1.63 6.48 -14.54
C VAL A 72 0.42 7.33 -14.15
N HIS A 73 0.10 7.35 -12.85
CA HIS A 73 -1.03 8.10 -12.30
C HIS A 73 -0.54 9.35 -11.60
N LEU A 74 -1.14 10.49 -11.95
CA LEU A 74 -0.76 11.81 -11.45
C LEU A 74 -1.68 12.35 -10.34
N ASP A 75 -2.71 11.60 -9.94
CA ASP A 75 -3.73 12.04 -8.96
C ASP A 75 -3.11 12.51 -7.64
N THR A 76 -2.14 11.78 -7.13
CA THR A 76 -1.47 12.12 -5.86
C THR A 76 -0.71 13.44 -5.96
N VAL A 77 0.02 13.64 -7.04
CA VAL A 77 0.81 14.85 -7.27
C VAL A 77 -0.11 16.03 -7.59
N TYR A 78 -1.14 15.82 -8.39
CA TYR A 78 -2.17 16.81 -8.68
C TYR A 78 -2.86 17.29 -7.41
N SER A 79 -3.33 16.36 -6.58
CA SER A 79 -3.94 16.66 -5.28
C SER A 79 -2.98 17.39 -4.32
N ALA A 80 -1.69 17.07 -4.35
CA ALA A 80 -0.69 17.79 -3.58
C ALA A 80 -0.52 19.23 -4.07
N CYS A 81 -0.49 19.43 -5.39
CA CYS A 81 -0.45 20.76 -6.02
C CYS A 81 -1.69 21.60 -5.73
N GLN A 82 -2.87 21.00 -5.70
CA GLN A 82 -4.11 21.70 -5.31
C GLN A 82 -4.07 22.17 -3.86
N ARG A 83 -3.50 21.39 -2.95
CA ARG A 83 -3.40 21.74 -1.53
C ARG A 83 -2.31 22.76 -1.22
N ASP A 84 -1.21 22.72 -1.98
CA ASP A 84 -0.08 23.66 -1.86
C ASP A 84 0.35 24.15 -3.26
N PRO A 85 -0.36 25.14 -3.83
CA PRO A 85 -0.02 25.69 -5.14
C PRO A 85 1.40 26.27 -5.19
N ALA A 86 1.88 26.89 -4.12
CA ALA A 86 3.23 27.46 -4.05
C ALA A 86 4.32 26.37 -4.05
N GLY A 87 4.02 25.19 -3.53
CA GLY A 87 4.92 24.04 -3.53
C GLY A 87 4.81 23.15 -4.77
N CYS A 88 3.82 23.39 -5.64
CA CYS A 88 3.51 22.52 -6.79
C CYS A 88 4.72 22.26 -7.69
N GLY A 89 5.51 23.27 -8.01
CA GLY A 89 6.72 23.13 -8.83
C GLY A 89 7.69 22.10 -8.24
N ARG A 90 7.88 22.08 -6.92
CA ARG A 90 8.74 21.11 -6.24
C ARG A 90 8.17 19.69 -6.33
N PHE A 91 6.86 19.52 -6.17
CA PHE A 91 6.19 18.21 -6.30
C PHE A 91 6.32 17.68 -7.73
N LEU A 92 6.09 18.53 -8.73
CA LEU A 92 6.26 18.18 -10.14
C LEU A 92 7.70 17.79 -10.45
N THR A 93 8.68 18.61 -10.12
CA THR A 93 10.11 18.30 -10.35
C THR A 93 10.49 16.97 -9.71
N ARG A 94 10.08 16.76 -8.45
CA ARG A 94 10.37 15.49 -7.76
C ARG A 94 9.73 14.28 -8.45
N MET A 95 8.49 14.42 -8.89
CA MET A 95 7.80 13.33 -9.59
C MET A 95 8.42 13.06 -10.96
N VAL A 96 8.79 14.11 -11.71
CA VAL A 96 9.51 13.98 -12.99
C VAL A 96 10.85 13.25 -12.82
N GLU A 97 11.64 13.64 -11.81
CA GLU A 97 12.90 12.94 -11.49
C GLU A 97 12.70 11.47 -11.18
N LEU A 98 11.70 11.15 -10.35
CA LEU A 98 11.38 9.77 -9.99
C LEU A 98 10.93 8.98 -11.22
N THR A 99 10.07 9.54 -12.04
CA THR A 99 9.58 8.93 -13.28
C THR A 99 10.75 8.70 -14.26
N ALA A 100 11.54 9.73 -14.54
CA ALA A 100 12.69 9.62 -15.42
C ALA A 100 13.70 8.55 -14.94
N LYS A 101 14.00 8.53 -13.65
CA LYS A 101 14.89 7.55 -13.04
C LYS A 101 14.32 6.12 -13.12
N SER A 102 13.03 5.96 -12.84
CA SER A 102 12.38 4.63 -12.87
C SER A 102 12.36 4.01 -14.26
N PHE A 103 12.24 4.84 -15.29
CA PHE A 103 12.20 4.37 -16.69
C PHE A 103 13.54 4.37 -17.42
N ALA A 104 14.52 5.16 -16.97
CA ALA A 104 15.88 5.17 -17.56
C ALA A 104 16.70 3.93 -17.21
N SER A 105 16.36 3.27 -16.11
CA SER A 105 17.06 2.06 -15.66
C SER A 105 16.26 0.84 -16.10
N ALA A 106 16.92 -0.13 -16.75
CA ALA A 106 16.34 -1.46 -16.86
C ALA A 106 15.97 -1.90 -15.45
N ARG A 107 14.68 -2.20 -15.22
CA ARG A 107 14.22 -2.64 -13.90
C ARG A 107 15.02 -3.89 -13.51
N PRO A 108 15.81 -3.87 -12.43
CA PRO A 108 16.58 -5.03 -12.06
C PRO A 108 15.62 -6.22 -11.85
N ALA A 109 16.06 -7.43 -12.18
CA ALA A 109 15.25 -8.60 -11.92
C ALA A 109 14.83 -8.63 -10.44
N ALA A 110 13.56 -8.96 -10.18
CA ALA A 110 13.10 -9.11 -8.81
C ALA A 110 13.88 -10.23 -8.10
N THR A 111 14.02 -10.12 -6.80
CA THR A 111 14.59 -11.17 -5.96
C THR A 111 13.50 -11.77 -5.08
N LEU A 112 13.70 -13.01 -4.62
CA LEU A 112 12.78 -13.68 -3.68
C LEU A 112 12.48 -12.82 -2.45
N SER A 113 13.48 -12.13 -1.94
CA SER A 113 13.34 -11.28 -0.75
C SER A 113 12.44 -10.06 -0.97
N GLN A 114 12.19 -9.68 -2.23
CA GLN A 114 11.29 -8.58 -2.59
C GLN A 114 9.84 -9.02 -2.80
N VAL A 115 9.59 -10.32 -2.96
CA VAL A 115 8.23 -10.82 -3.16
C VAL A 115 7.46 -10.76 -1.85
N ARG A 116 6.27 -10.19 -1.91
CA ARG A 116 5.31 -10.07 -0.80
C ARG A 116 3.93 -10.44 -1.29
N VAL A 117 3.02 -10.57 -0.35
CA VAL A 117 1.59 -10.51 -0.63
C VAL A 117 1.00 -9.24 -0.03
N THR A 118 0.01 -8.68 -0.69
CA THR A 118 -0.77 -7.55 -0.17
C THR A 118 -2.25 -7.86 -0.29
N VAL A 119 -3.02 -7.40 0.69
CA VAL A 119 -4.48 -7.48 0.66
C VAL A 119 -5.05 -6.20 0.06
N ARG A 120 -5.98 -6.34 -0.88
CA ARG A 120 -6.70 -5.24 -1.54
C ARG A 120 -8.15 -5.64 -1.75
N PRO A 121 -9.08 -4.68 -1.91
CA PRO A 121 -10.43 -4.99 -2.35
C PRO A 121 -10.42 -5.56 -3.78
N SER A 122 -11.45 -6.34 -4.12
CA SER A 122 -11.61 -6.93 -5.46
C SER A 122 -11.64 -5.86 -6.57
N SER A 123 -12.19 -4.67 -6.30
CA SER A 123 -12.20 -3.53 -7.22
C SER A 123 -10.81 -3.07 -7.66
N TYR A 124 -9.77 -3.40 -6.89
CA TYR A 124 -8.39 -3.03 -7.23
C TYR A 124 -7.93 -3.61 -8.57
N LEU A 125 -8.38 -4.82 -8.93
CA LEU A 125 -8.07 -5.42 -10.23
C LEU A 125 -8.73 -4.65 -11.37
N ASP A 126 -9.99 -4.23 -11.17
CA ASP A 126 -10.72 -3.43 -12.15
C ASP A 126 -10.06 -2.06 -12.33
N GLU A 127 -9.68 -1.42 -11.23
CA GLU A 127 -8.96 -0.14 -11.23
C GLU A 127 -7.62 -0.25 -11.98
N MET A 128 -6.84 -1.30 -11.70
CA MET A 128 -5.58 -1.55 -12.40
C MET A 128 -5.78 -1.79 -13.89
N THR A 129 -6.79 -2.59 -14.27
CA THR A 129 -7.09 -2.88 -15.66
C THR A 129 -7.59 -1.63 -16.40
N ALA A 130 -8.47 -0.86 -15.78
CA ALA A 130 -8.95 0.42 -16.32
C ALA A 130 -7.82 1.44 -16.52
N ALA A 131 -6.80 1.37 -15.67
CA ALA A 131 -5.59 2.20 -15.76
C ALA A 131 -4.55 1.70 -16.78
N GLY A 132 -4.87 0.69 -17.60
CA GLY A 132 -3.93 0.09 -18.55
C GLY A 132 -2.89 -0.81 -17.93
N GLY A 133 -3.12 -1.26 -16.68
CA GLY A 133 -2.26 -2.21 -16.00
C GLY A 133 -2.42 -3.64 -16.51
N LYS A 134 -1.58 -4.55 -16.00
CA LYS A 134 -1.62 -5.97 -16.34
C LYS A 134 -2.92 -6.62 -15.87
N SER A 135 -3.55 -7.41 -16.72
CA SER A 135 -4.78 -8.15 -16.41
C SER A 135 -4.52 -9.56 -15.84
N ASP A 136 -3.33 -10.09 -16.01
CA ASP A 136 -2.93 -11.44 -15.62
C ASP A 136 -2.17 -11.49 -14.29
N VAL A 137 -2.48 -10.56 -13.39
CA VAL A 137 -1.90 -10.51 -12.05
C VAL A 137 -2.24 -11.75 -11.24
N ILE A 138 -1.35 -12.12 -10.33
CA ILE A 138 -1.59 -13.22 -9.41
C ILE A 138 -2.37 -12.70 -8.23
N ALA A 139 -3.63 -13.10 -8.19
CA ALA A 139 -4.57 -12.74 -7.15
C ALA A 139 -5.45 -13.94 -6.79
N GLU A 140 -5.80 -14.07 -5.52
CA GLU A 140 -6.72 -15.07 -5.01
C GLU A 140 -7.74 -14.44 -4.06
N PRO A 141 -9.01 -14.89 -4.04
CA PRO A 141 -9.98 -14.45 -3.05
C PRO A 141 -9.50 -14.79 -1.64
N LEU A 142 -9.70 -13.87 -0.69
CA LEU A 142 -9.40 -14.10 0.71
C LEU A 142 -10.67 -14.25 1.55
N VAL A 143 -11.44 -13.18 1.68
CA VAL A 143 -12.73 -13.16 2.41
C VAL A 143 -13.51 -11.92 2.01
N GLY A 144 -14.82 -12.07 1.84
CA GLY A 144 -15.70 -10.96 1.44
C GLY A 144 -15.26 -10.32 0.13
N ASP A 145 -15.00 -9.02 0.17
CA ASP A 145 -14.47 -8.26 -0.96
C ASP A 145 -12.94 -8.19 -1.00
N LEU A 146 -12.26 -8.84 -0.05
CA LEU A 146 -10.80 -8.82 0.04
C LEU A 146 -10.15 -9.93 -0.77
N TRP A 147 -9.08 -9.58 -1.46
CA TRP A 147 -8.24 -10.45 -2.28
C TRP A 147 -6.77 -10.30 -1.87
N VAL A 148 -6.00 -11.37 -2.05
CA VAL A 148 -4.54 -11.41 -1.87
C VAL A 148 -3.88 -11.26 -3.23
N TYR A 149 -2.96 -10.32 -3.35
CA TYR A 149 -2.18 -10.06 -4.56
C TYR A 149 -0.71 -10.32 -4.31
N ALA A 150 -0.04 -11.00 -5.24
CA ALA A 150 1.42 -11.09 -5.23
C ALA A 150 2.01 -9.77 -5.71
N VAL A 151 2.98 -9.24 -4.96
CA VAL A 151 3.61 -7.95 -5.25
C VAL A 151 5.13 -8.03 -5.09
N ARG A 152 5.80 -7.17 -5.81
CA ARG A 152 7.21 -6.86 -5.61
C ARG A 152 7.33 -5.60 -4.78
N ASP A 153 7.97 -5.73 -3.63
CA ASP A 153 8.27 -4.66 -2.71
C ASP A 153 9.63 -4.04 -3.04
N GLU A 154 9.62 -2.80 -3.44
CA GLU A 154 10.81 -2.02 -3.78
C GLU A 154 10.99 -0.89 -2.77
N ALA A 155 12.17 -0.31 -2.70
CA ALA A 155 12.48 0.75 -1.73
C ALA A 155 11.52 1.97 -1.79
N THR A 156 10.88 2.21 -2.93
CA THR A 156 10.02 3.39 -3.16
C THR A 156 8.67 3.07 -3.80
N SER A 157 8.42 1.80 -4.14
CA SER A 157 7.19 1.39 -4.84
C SER A 157 6.80 -0.04 -4.52
N ILE A 158 5.52 -0.35 -4.70
CA ILE A 158 4.98 -1.71 -4.68
C ILE A 158 4.39 -1.95 -6.06
N ALA A 159 4.85 -2.98 -6.74
CA ALA A 159 4.37 -3.36 -8.07
C ALA A 159 3.72 -4.75 -8.02
N THR A 160 2.57 -4.91 -8.64
CA THR A 160 1.90 -6.21 -8.77
C THR A 160 2.75 -7.14 -9.64
N LEU A 161 2.89 -8.38 -9.22
CA LEU A 161 3.51 -9.44 -10.04
C LEU A 161 2.45 -10.14 -10.87
N ASP A 162 2.81 -10.45 -12.11
CA ASP A 162 2.04 -11.33 -12.97
C ASP A 162 2.66 -12.73 -13.04
N ARG A 163 2.00 -13.63 -13.77
CA ARG A 163 2.49 -14.98 -13.96
C ARG A 163 3.84 -15.03 -14.67
N ILE A 164 4.08 -14.11 -15.62
CA ILE A 164 5.34 -14.03 -16.36
C ILE A 164 6.48 -13.64 -15.41
N ASP A 165 6.23 -12.71 -14.49
CA ASP A 165 7.20 -12.32 -13.46
C ASP A 165 7.55 -13.50 -12.56
N LEU A 166 6.56 -14.30 -12.12
CA LEU A 166 6.82 -15.49 -11.29
C LEU A 166 7.60 -16.55 -12.03
N ASP A 167 7.23 -16.85 -13.26
CA ASP A 167 7.92 -17.85 -14.09
C ASP A 167 9.37 -17.44 -14.38
N ALA A 168 9.59 -16.16 -14.71
CA ALA A 168 10.93 -15.60 -14.94
C ALA A 168 11.81 -15.64 -13.68
N LEU A 169 11.20 -15.42 -12.52
CA LEU A 169 11.87 -15.44 -11.22
C LEU A 169 11.98 -16.84 -10.63
N LYS A 170 11.33 -17.84 -11.23
CA LYS A 170 11.17 -19.20 -10.70
C LYS A 170 10.63 -19.18 -9.26
N LEU A 171 9.64 -18.31 -9.01
CA LEU A 171 9.12 -18.07 -7.67
C LEU A 171 7.94 -19.00 -7.36
N ASP A 172 8.00 -19.58 -6.18
CA ASP A 172 6.82 -20.18 -5.55
C ASP A 172 5.87 -19.03 -5.12
N PRO A 173 4.58 -19.06 -5.50
CA PRO A 173 3.57 -18.11 -5.00
C PRO A 173 3.50 -18.03 -3.46
N ALA A 174 3.83 -19.12 -2.75
CA ALA A 174 3.89 -19.13 -1.30
C ALA A 174 5.03 -18.25 -0.72
N ALA A 175 6.07 -17.95 -1.50
CA ALA A 175 7.21 -17.16 -1.03
C ALA A 175 6.80 -15.77 -0.52
N GLY A 176 5.78 -15.16 -1.13
CA GLY A 176 5.25 -13.86 -0.68
C GLY A 176 4.65 -13.92 0.71
N LYS A 177 3.87 -14.97 1.01
CA LYS A 177 3.28 -15.21 2.34
C LYS A 177 4.39 -15.46 3.38
N HIS A 178 5.36 -16.31 3.05
CA HIS A 178 6.51 -16.57 3.92
C HIS A 178 7.30 -15.30 4.26
N ASN A 179 7.53 -14.43 3.29
CA ASN A 179 8.25 -13.17 3.52
C ASN A 179 7.46 -12.20 4.40
N VAL A 180 6.11 -12.14 4.26
CA VAL A 180 5.26 -11.36 5.16
C VAL A 180 5.31 -11.92 6.57
N GLU A 181 5.23 -13.23 6.72
CA GLU A 181 5.37 -13.89 8.03
C GLU A 181 6.72 -13.60 8.69
N ALA A 182 7.81 -13.72 7.93
CA ALA A 182 9.16 -13.45 8.44
C ALA A 182 9.35 -12.00 8.91
N THR A 183 8.68 -11.05 8.26
CA THR A 183 8.82 -9.61 8.59
C THR A 183 7.83 -9.12 9.63
N LEU A 184 6.60 -9.62 9.64
CA LEU A 184 5.51 -9.11 10.49
C LEU A 184 5.02 -10.12 11.53
N GLY A 185 5.30 -11.40 11.35
CA GLY A 185 4.83 -12.45 12.26
C GLY A 185 5.34 -12.27 13.69
N GLU A 186 6.59 -11.85 13.87
CA GLU A 186 7.14 -11.57 15.20
C GLU A 186 6.41 -10.39 15.86
N LYS A 187 6.15 -9.31 15.11
CA LYS A 187 5.39 -8.16 15.58
C LYS A 187 3.96 -8.55 15.95
N PHE A 188 3.33 -9.42 15.16
CA PHE A 188 2.00 -9.96 15.46
C PHE A 188 2.02 -10.77 16.75
N ARG A 189 2.95 -11.72 16.89
CA ARG A 189 3.08 -12.58 18.08
C ARG A 189 3.38 -11.77 19.35
N ALA A 190 4.08 -10.65 19.23
CA ALA A 190 4.37 -9.77 20.36
C ALA A 190 3.16 -8.90 20.75
N GLY A 191 2.37 -8.43 19.79
CA GLY A 191 1.24 -7.52 20.00
C GLY A 191 -0.08 -8.21 20.30
N ALA A 192 -0.45 -9.23 19.53
CA ALA A 192 -1.73 -9.91 19.64
C ALA A 192 -1.98 -10.60 21.01
N PRO A 193 -0.96 -11.24 21.65
CA PRO A 193 -1.16 -11.85 22.97
C PRO A 193 -1.44 -10.88 24.11
N GLN A 194 -1.27 -9.59 23.96
CA GLN A 194 -1.59 -8.60 24.99
C GLN A 194 -3.08 -8.46 25.24
N VAL A 195 -3.92 -8.87 24.27
CA VAL A 195 -5.38 -8.79 24.38
C VAL A 195 -5.89 -9.97 25.17
N GLN A 196 -6.69 -9.69 26.21
CA GLN A 196 -7.33 -10.72 27.04
C GLN A 196 -8.73 -11.04 26.54
N PRO A 197 -9.22 -12.31 26.72
CA PRO A 197 -10.61 -12.64 26.47
C PRO A 197 -11.55 -11.71 27.25
N GLY A 198 -12.60 -11.22 26.59
CA GLY A 198 -13.55 -10.29 27.18
C GLY A 198 -13.13 -8.82 27.19
N GLU A 199 -11.88 -8.50 26.86
CA GLU A 199 -11.46 -7.12 26.62
C GLU A 199 -12.08 -6.55 25.33
N GLY A 200 -12.00 -5.23 25.18
CA GLY A 200 -12.54 -4.52 24.03
C GLY A 200 -11.77 -4.80 22.72
N VAL A 201 -11.95 -3.91 21.77
CA VAL A 201 -11.28 -3.99 20.45
C VAL A 201 -9.82 -3.59 20.62
N ALA A 202 -8.93 -4.42 20.07
CA ALA A 202 -7.50 -4.15 19.96
C ALA A 202 -7.08 -3.96 18.50
N GLY A 203 -5.88 -3.44 18.26
CA GLY A 203 -5.41 -3.23 16.90
C GLY A 203 -3.89 -3.35 16.74
N LEU A 204 -3.48 -3.73 15.54
CA LEU A 204 -2.11 -3.70 15.06
C LEU A 204 -1.98 -2.64 13.98
N ARG A 205 -0.95 -1.82 14.07
CA ARG A 205 -0.72 -0.70 13.15
C ARG A 205 0.76 -0.54 12.81
N GLY A 206 1.02 0.01 11.63
CA GLY A 206 2.30 0.67 11.34
C GLY A 206 3.01 0.24 10.06
N ASP A 207 2.74 -0.92 9.49
CA ASP A 207 3.36 -1.38 8.25
C ASP A 207 2.30 -1.47 7.13
N ASP A 208 2.67 -1.13 5.91
CA ASP A 208 1.76 -1.16 4.75
C ASP A 208 1.24 -2.57 4.42
N TYR A 209 1.83 -3.60 5.04
CA TYR A 209 1.46 -5.00 4.88
C TYR A 209 0.71 -5.61 6.08
N ILE A 210 0.34 -4.81 7.08
CA ILE A 210 -0.35 -5.32 8.29
C ILE A 210 -1.61 -6.11 7.93
N ALA A 211 -2.42 -5.63 6.98
CA ALA A 211 -3.61 -6.35 6.54
C ALA A 211 -3.29 -7.69 5.86
N SER A 212 -2.09 -7.87 5.33
CA SER A 212 -1.65 -9.13 4.72
C SER A 212 -1.48 -10.27 5.71
N LEU A 213 -1.45 -9.95 7.01
CA LEU A 213 -1.52 -10.96 8.08
C LEU A 213 -2.80 -11.81 8.00
N LEU A 214 -3.91 -11.29 7.44
CA LEU A 214 -5.12 -12.08 7.22
C LEU A 214 -4.89 -13.27 6.28
N ALA A 215 -3.93 -13.18 5.36
CA ALA A 215 -3.57 -14.26 4.45
C ALA A 215 -2.70 -15.36 5.10
N LEU A 216 -2.41 -15.24 6.41
CA LEU A 216 -1.55 -16.13 7.18
C LEU A 216 -2.36 -16.79 8.32
N PRO A 217 -3.23 -17.76 8.03
CA PRO A 217 -4.11 -18.37 9.04
C PRO A 217 -3.36 -18.92 10.25
N ASP A 218 -2.20 -19.53 10.04
CA ASP A 218 -1.39 -20.12 11.10
C ASP A 218 -0.96 -19.13 12.19
N LEU A 219 -0.94 -17.82 11.88
CA LEU A 219 -0.68 -16.80 12.89
C LEU A 219 -1.90 -16.51 13.76
N TRP A 220 -3.10 -16.64 13.20
CA TRP A 220 -4.35 -16.30 13.88
C TRP A 220 -4.91 -17.46 14.70
N GLU A 221 -4.65 -18.71 14.30
CA GLU A 221 -5.14 -19.90 14.98
C GLU A 221 -4.82 -19.90 16.48
N PRO A 222 -3.56 -19.68 16.95
CA PRO A 222 -3.25 -19.64 18.38
C PRO A 222 -3.94 -18.50 19.12
N LEU A 223 -4.20 -17.39 18.42
CA LEU A 223 -4.97 -16.28 19.01
C LEU A 223 -6.45 -16.64 19.12
N ALA A 224 -7.02 -17.26 18.08
CA ALA A 224 -8.41 -17.70 18.08
C ALA A 224 -8.66 -18.77 19.17
N GLU A 225 -7.74 -19.73 19.36
CA GLU A 225 -7.83 -20.75 20.44
C GLU A 225 -7.97 -20.10 21.82
N ARG A 226 -7.26 -19.00 22.10
CA ARG A 226 -7.39 -18.25 23.36
C ARG A 226 -8.78 -17.67 23.58
N PHE A 227 -9.53 -17.45 22.52
CA PHE A 227 -10.91 -16.97 22.50
C PHE A 227 -11.92 -18.11 22.23
N ASP A 228 -11.54 -19.38 22.50
CA ASP A 228 -12.35 -20.58 22.24
C ASP A 228 -12.83 -20.65 20.78
N GLY A 229 -11.98 -20.26 19.83
CA GLY A 229 -12.27 -20.24 18.40
C GLY A 229 -13.18 -19.06 17.96
N ARG A 230 -13.50 -18.14 18.85
CA ARG A 230 -14.46 -17.05 18.61
C ARG A 230 -13.75 -15.69 18.52
N LEU A 231 -13.12 -15.42 17.38
CA LEU A 231 -12.35 -14.21 17.11
C LEU A 231 -12.97 -13.40 15.97
N TYR A 232 -13.23 -12.12 16.22
CA TYR A 232 -13.54 -11.15 15.18
C TYR A 232 -12.29 -10.41 14.73
N VAL A 233 -12.18 -10.14 13.42
CA VAL A 233 -11.13 -9.33 12.81
C VAL A 233 -11.75 -8.38 11.77
N ALA A 234 -11.18 -7.20 11.60
CA ALA A 234 -11.46 -6.31 10.48
C ALA A 234 -10.18 -5.66 9.98
N ALA A 235 -10.09 -5.41 8.67
CA ALA A 235 -8.98 -4.76 8.02
C ALA A 235 -9.45 -3.46 7.34
N PRO A 236 -9.63 -2.37 8.09
CA PRO A 236 -10.11 -1.11 7.53
C PRO A 236 -9.10 -0.42 6.60
N ALA A 237 -7.81 -0.73 6.75
CA ALA A 237 -6.73 -0.14 5.95
C ALA A 237 -5.57 -1.12 5.77
N SER A 238 -4.71 -0.89 4.77
CA SER A 238 -3.53 -1.72 4.51
C SER A 238 -2.55 -1.78 5.69
N ASP A 239 -2.46 -0.70 6.45
CA ASP A 239 -1.56 -0.51 7.59
C ASP A 239 -2.22 -0.71 8.96
N TYR A 240 -3.47 -1.23 8.98
CA TYR A 240 -4.22 -1.37 10.23
C TYR A 240 -5.20 -2.54 10.21
N VAL A 241 -5.12 -3.37 11.24
CA VAL A 241 -6.05 -4.47 11.52
C VAL A 241 -6.55 -4.32 12.95
N ILE A 242 -7.85 -4.53 13.17
CA ILE A 242 -8.47 -4.58 14.50
C ILE A 242 -9.03 -5.97 14.75
N PHE A 243 -9.05 -6.39 16.01
CA PHE A 243 -9.59 -7.70 16.41
C PHE A 243 -10.16 -7.68 17.82
N ALA A 244 -11.08 -8.62 18.12
CA ALA A 244 -11.77 -8.70 19.40
C ALA A 244 -12.32 -10.10 19.67
N ASP A 245 -12.60 -10.40 20.95
CA ASP A 245 -13.34 -11.58 21.37
C ASP A 245 -14.79 -11.50 20.86
N ALA A 246 -15.19 -12.47 20.03
CA ALA A 246 -16.54 -12.53 19.46
C ALA A 246 -17.63 -12.86 20.52
N ARG A 247 -17.26 -13.38 21.70
CA ARG A 247 -18.17 -13.67 22.79
C ARG A 247 -18.53 -12.44 23.62
N ALA A 248 -17.66 -11.43 23.61
CA ALA A 248 -17.88 -10.25 24.43
C ALA A 248 -18.99 -9.36 23.84
N LYS A 249 -20.04 -9.15 24.63
CA LYS A 249 -21.21 -8.36 24.22
C LYS A 249 -20.80 -6.96 23.80
N GLY A 250 -21.26 -6.55 22.62
CA GLY A 250 -21.00 -5.22 22.05
C GLY A 250 -19.72 -5.10 21.22
N ASN A 251 -18.80 -6.08 21.25
CA ASN A 251 -17.58 -6.04 20.46
C ASN A 251 -17.87 -5.99 18.96
N LEU A 252 -18.83 -6.76 18.47
CA LEU A 252 -19.20 -6.74 17.05
C LEU A 252 -19.66 -5.34 16.59
N ALA A 253 -20.58 -4.73 17.34
CA ALA A 253 -21.10 -3.40 17.02
C ALA A 253 -19.98 -2.34 17.06
N ARG A 254 -19.10 -2.45 18.05
CA ARG A 254 -17.94 -1.57 18.18
C ARG A 254 -16.97 -1.77 17.03
N MET A 255 -16.63 -3.00 16.68
CA MET A 255 -15.73 -3.29 15.55
C MET A 255 -16.29 -2.78 14.24
N ALA A 256 -17.58 -2.98 13.96
CA ALA A 256 -18.22 -2.46 12.74
C ALA A 256 -18.15 -0.92 12.68
N HIS A 257 -18.38 -0.26 13.83
CA HIS A 257 -18.24 1.19 13.92
C HIS A 257 -16.80 1.64 13.69
N ASP A 258 -15.84 1.05 14.40
CA ASP A 258 -14.42 1.42 14.33
C ASP A 258 -13.85 1.14 12.93
N ALA A 259 -14.19 0.00 12.30
CA ALA A 259 -13.81 -0.32 10.94
C ALA A 259 -14.28 0.74 9.95
N ALA A 260 -15.55 1.16 10.04
CA ALA A 260 -16.10 2.19 9.17
C ALA A 260 -15.45 3.58 9.37
N VAL A 261 -15.12 3.94 10.63
CA VAL A 261 -14.43 5.20 10.95
C VAL A 261 -13.00 5.18 10.42
N LEU A 262 -12.29 4.09 10.68
CA LEU A 262 -10.88 3.93 10.27
C LEU A 262 -10.73 3.86 8.76
N ALA A 263 -11.59 3.13 8.05
CA ALA A 263 -11.57 3.05 6.60
C ALA A 263 -11.76 4.44 5.95
N ARG A 264 -12.71 5.25 6.46
CA ARG A 264 -12.93 6.63 5.95
C ARG A 264 -11.73 7.55 6.17
N ALA A 265 -10.97 7.35 7.23
CA ALA A 265 -9.79 8.13 7.56
C ALA A 265 -8.51 7.63 6.89
N ALA A 266 -8.52 6.42 6.34
CA ALA A 266 -7.35 5.76 5.79
C ALA A 266 -6.93 6.37 4.45
N LYS A 267 -5.62 6.40 4.21
CA LYS A 267 -5.07 6.72 2.89
C LYS A 267 -5.31 5.60 1.87
N ARG A 268 -5.34 4.36 2.34
CA ARG A 268 -5.56 3.15 1.55
C ARG A 268 -6.63 2.30 2.24
N PRO A 269 -7.92 2.68 2.10
CA PRO A 269 -9.00 1.91 2.67
C PRO A 269 -9.06 0.52 2.02
N LEU A 270 -9.47 -0.48 2.80
CA LEU A 270 -9.67 -1.84 2.32
C LEU A 270 -11.13 -2.25 2.44
N SER A 271 -11.57 -2.65 3.64
CA SER A 271 -12.93 -3.11 3.88
C SER A 271 -13.51 -2.54 5.16
N THR A 272 -14.83 -2.41 5.22
CA THR A 272 -15.57 -2.10 6.44
C THR A 272 -16.19 -3.34 7.09
N ASP A 273 -16.02 -4.50 6.45
CA ASP A 273 -16.58 -5.76 6.94
C ASP A 273 -15.84 -6.24 8.18
N VAL A 274 -16.59 -6.95 9.02
CA VAL A 274 -16.06 -7.72 10.13
C VAL A 274 -16.05 -9.20 9.74
N PHE A 275 -14.94 -9.85 9.99
CA PHE A 275 -14.74 -11.26 9.70
C PHE A 275 -14.71 -12.05 10.99
N GLU A 276 -15.29 -13.24 11.03
CA GLU A 276 -15.19 -14.20 12.12
C GLU A 276 -14.23 -15.32 11.72
N TRP A 277 -13.37 -15.71 12.66
CA TRP A 277 -12.53 -16.88 12.51
C TRP A 277 -13.35 -18.16 12.58
N THR A 278 -13.10 -19.06 11.63
CA THR A 278 -13.65 -20.43 11.63
C THR A 278 -12.53 -21.42 11.38
N PRO A 279 -12.71 -22.72 11.66
CA PRO A 279 -11.70 -23.74 11.34
C PRO A 279 -11.35 -23.83 9.85
N THR A 280 -12.18 -23.27 8.97
CA THR A 280 -11.98 -23.24 7.52
C THR A 280 -11.41 -21.90 7.02
N GLY A 281 -11.14 -20.96 7.91
CA GLY A 281 -10.63 -19.62 7.61
C GLY A 281 -11.58 -18.51 8.03
N TRP A 282 -11.55 -17.40 7.34
CA TRP A 282 -12.37 -16.22 7.64
C TRP A 282 -13.74 -16.29 6.98
N GLU A 283 -14.78 -15.87 7.68
CA GLU A 283 -16.13 -15.66 7.16
C GLU A 283 -16.63 -14.25 7.44
N VAL A 284 -17.39 -13.67 6.50
CA VAL A 284 -18.00 -12.35 6.70
C VAL A 284 -19.14 -12.45 7.73
N VAL A 285 -19.12 -11.58 8.72
CA VAL A 285 -20.20 -11.50 9.72
C VAL A 285 -21.37 -10.74 9.14
N ASP A 286 -22.55 -11.38 9.11
CA ASP A 286 -23.81 -10.71 8.76
C ASP A 286 -24.29 -9.84 9.94
N LEU A 287 -23.97 -8.54 9.87
CA LEU A 287 -24.33 -7.57 10.91
C LEU A 287 -25.87 -7.41 11.08
N ALA A 288 -26.66 -7.78 10.07
CA ALA A 288 -28.12 -7.69 10.16
C ALA A 288 -28.73 -8.82 11.01
N ARG A 289 -28.04 -9.97 11.06
CA ARG A 289 -28.45 -11.15 11.84
C ARG A 289 -27.89 -11.16 13.27
N ALA A 290 -26.91 -10.33 13.54
CA ALA A 290 -26.21 -10.30 14.82
C ALA A 290 -26.84 -9.34 15.86
N LYS A 291 -28.02 -8.79 15.55
CA LYS A 291 -28.87 -8.00 16.46
C LYS A 291 -29.83 -8.95 17.17
#